data_70e484914c57f1aa036c9792a49de321
#
_entry.id   70e484914c57f1aa036c9792a49de321
#
_cell.length_a   1.000
_cell.length_b   1.000
_cell.length_c   1.000
_cell.angle_alpha   90.00
_cell.angle_beta   90.00
_cell.angle_gamma   90.00
#
_symmetry.space_group_name_H-M   'P 1'
#
loop_
_entity.id
_entity.type
_entity.pdbx_description
1 polymer ?
#
loop_
_entity_poly.entity_id
_entity_poly.type
_entity_poly.pdbx_seq_one_letter_code
_entity_poly.pdbx_strand_id
1 'polypeptide(L)'
;MSSLEEEATLPRSMESPPTPATTRRLVLARGGALTRFSGLGGAHHALLNHHQQGRFDSLELLDVLEYPEQTSAFGKVRHRWSKQPKRVQAYCQNHLGPTDVLHITDQEQAHLVPPRSPRRPKVMVTVHDLFHLFPFEQRVVLTDGDNAMGESVVKVGEHRPGRVRRRDLSKLKRGLSRADLLVCDSVFTREVCRREFPDVEAVTVPLGLDCEAYVPSGVGQKNPTFTMLFIGSSDSRKRLDFVFNLLQTTEEGIRQRSTLHVVGDQSQSAHALAKDIDMEVIVHPRLDDEALMRLRQEADVLLFPSAAEGYGYPPIESMAAGCPVLCSDLPAHNELMPEGACLPAGDFRAWRDALSGHFQAWDTSTAKVADEGLMGHAQKFSAEVFVQNMTVAYNALR
;
A
#
# COMPACT_ATOMS: atom_id res chain seq x y z
N MET A 1 33.12 54.14 54.40
CA MET A 1 33.85 52.88 54.55
C MET A 1 33.03 51.85 53.72
N SER A 2 33.46 51.69 52.55
CA SER A 2 32.84 50.80 51.52
C SER A 2 33.78 49.64 51.32
N SER A 3 33.27 48.41 51.40
CA SER A 3 33.97 47.23 51.01
C SER A 3 33.31 46.71 49.69
N LEU A 4 34.09 46.78 48.62
CA LEU A 4 33.79 46.15 47.35
C LEU A 4 34.09 44.67 47.45
N GLU A 5 33.06 43.82 47.23
CA GLU A 5 33.24 42.38 47.00
C GLU A 5 33.38 42.17 45.48
N GLU A 6 34.50 41.64 45.12
CA GLU A 6 34.90 41.26 43.75
C GLU A 6 34.37 39.86 43.45
N GLU A 7 33.32 39.75 42.66
CA GLU A 7 32.78 38.45 42.17
C GLU A 7 33.68 37.90 41.08
N ALA A 8 34.39 36.82 41.37
CA ALA A 8 35.22 36.08 40.44
C ALA A 8 34.35 35.31 39.45
N THR A 9 34.31 35.75 38.21
CA THR A 9 33.64 35.08 37.10
C THR A 9 34.47 33.84 36.70
N LEU A 10 33.89 32.63 36.90
CA LEU A 10 34.44 31.37 36.43
C LEU A 10 34.37 31.33 34.89
N PRO A 11 35.39 30.78 34.19
CA PRO A 11 35.37 30.68 32.72
C PRO A 11 34.34 29.67 32.26
N ARG A 12 33.46 30.09 31.33
CA ARG A 12 32.54 29.21 30.60
C ARG A 12 33.33 28.06 29.97
N SER A 13 33.00 26.82 30.35
CA SER A 13 33.46 25.62 29.67
C SER A 13 33.08 25.73 28.21
N MET A 14 34.06 25.72 27.32
CA MET A 14 33.84 25.53 25.89
C MET A 14 33.20 24.16 25.69
N GLU A 15 31.90 24.11 25.45
CA GLU A 15 31.26 22.94 24.91
C GLU A 15 31.88 22.68 23.54
N SER A 16 32.50 21.52 23.39
CA SER A 16 33.02 21.07 22.11
C SER A 16 31.86 21.05 21.10
N PRO A 17 32.06 21.53 19.87
CA PRO A 17 31.02 21.48 18.84
C PRO A 17 30.56 20.02 18.68
N PRO A 18 29.24 19.76 18.52
CA PRO A 18 28.74 18.41 18.35
C PRO A 18 29.45 17.79 17.15
N THR A 19 30.04 16.62 17.37
CA THR A 19 30.67 15.82 16.32
C THR A 19 29.65 15.67 15.19
N PRO A 20 29.98 15.99 13.92
CA PRO A 20 29.02 15.85 12.83
C PRO A 20 28.53 14.40 12.82
N ALA A 21 27.22 14.22 12.89
CA ALA A 21 26.60 12.89 12.82
C ALA A 21 27.09 12.23 11.54
N THR A 22 27.81 11.12 11.67
CA THR A 22 28.31 10.36 10.51
C THR A 22 27.11 9.92 9.70
N THR A 23 26.95 10.45 8.49
CA THR A 23 25.88 10.08 7.55
C THR A 23 26.01 8.58 7.30
N ARG A 24 24.95 7.82 7.60
CA ARG A 24 24.89 6.39 7.37
C ARG A 24 24.63 6.12 5.89
N ARG A 25 25.24 5.07 5.35
CA ARG A 25 25.03 4.67 3.97
C ARG A 25 23.85 3.71 3.87
N LEU A 26 23.06 3.86 2.82
CA LEU A 26 21.90 3.03 2.51
C LEU A 26 22.09 2.36 1.15
N VAL A 27 21.74 1.09 1.07
CA VAL A 27 21.55 0.38 -0.18
C VAL A 27 20.12 -0.13 -0.23
N LEU A 28 19.39 0.21 -1.29
CA LEU A 28 18.11 -0.41 -1.59
C LEU A 28 18.36 -1.69 -2.38
N ALA A 29 17.69 -2.79 -2.01
CA ALA A 29 17.82 -4.04 -2.74
C ALA A 29 16.46 -4.61 -3.10
N ARG A 30 16.37 -5.05 -4.36
CA ARG A 30 15.19 -5.61 -4.95
C ARG A 30 15.54 -6.65 -6.00
N GLY A 31 14.63 -7.57 -6.31
CA GLY A 31 14.78 -8.52 -7.38
C GLY A 31 13.60 -8.45 -8.35
N GLY A 32 13.89 -8.59 -9.64
CA GLY A 32 12.89 -8.57 -10.69
C GLY A 32 12.40 -7.17 -11.07
N ALA A 33 11.98 -7.02 -12.33
CA ALA A 33 11.36 -5.80 -12.80
C ALA A 33 9.89 -5.82 -12.38
N LEU A 34 9.53 -5.07 -11.34
CA LEU A 34 8.14 -4.72 -11.08
C LEU A 34 7.83 -3.44 -11.85
N THR A 35 6.73 -3.41 -12.54
CA THR A 35 6.29 -2.19 -13.22
C THR A 35 5.86 -1.17 -12.16
N ARG A 36 6.00 0.13 -12.45
CA ARG A 36 5.48 1.22 -11.60
C ARG A 36 3.98 1.08 -11.32
N PHE A 37 3.26 0.43 -12.22
CA PHE A 37 1.82 0.21 -12.15
C PHE A 37 1.36 -0.92 -11.22
N SER A 38 2.29 -1.64 -10.57
CA SER A 38 1.94 -2.56 -9.50
C SER A 38 2.05 -1.85 -8.15
N GLY A 39 1.19 -2.19 -7.18
CA GLY A 39 1.27 -1.60 -5.84
C GLY A 39 2.67 -1.69 -5.21
N LEU A 40 3.32 -2.86 -5.33
CA LEU A 40 4.70 -3.07 -4.85
C LEU A 40 5.72 -2.21 -5.65
N GLY A 41 5.54 -2.10 -6.96
CA GLY A 41 6.41 -1.31 -7.81
C GLY A 41 6.26 0.20 -7.54
N GLY A 42 5.05 0.67 -7.38
CA GLY A 42 4.73 2.06 -7.02
C GLY A 42 5.37 2.45 -5.69
N ALA A 43 5.20 1.63 -4.64
CA ALA A 43 5.80 1.86 -3.33
C ALA A 43 7.33 1.94 -3.38
N HIS A 44 7.98 1.01 -4.12
CA HIS A 44 9.44 1.05 -4.29
C HIS A 44 9.89 2.33 -5.01
N HIS A 45 9.24 2.70 -6.11
CA HIS A 45 9.63 3.90 -6.86
C HIS A 45 9.38 5.18 -6.07
N ALA A 46 8.30 5.25 -5.28
CA ALA A 46 8.05 6.38 -4.39
C ALA A 46 9.17 6.53 -3.35
N LEU A 47 9.55 5.43 -2.68
CA LEU A 47 10.67 5.42 -1.73
C LEU A 47 11.98 5.85 -2.40
N LEU A 48 12.29 5.31 -3.58
CA LEU A 48 13.50 5.67 -4.34
C LEU A 48 13.52 7.15 -4.69
N ASN A 49 12.41 7.71 -5.15
CA ASN A 49 12.30 9.13 -5.47
C ASN A 49 12.57 10.01 -4.24
N HIS A 50 12.04 9.65 -3.07
CA HIS A 50 12.31 10.40 -1.83
C HIS A 50 13.80 10.39 -1.46
N HIS A 51 14.49 9.26 -1.64
CA HIS A 51 15.95 9.21 -1.44
C HIS A 51 16.70 10.05 -2.46
N GLN A 52 16.34 9.99 -3.75
CA GLN A 52 16.96 10.78 -4.81
C GLN A 52 16.76 12.29 -4.64
N GLN A 53 15.64 12.69 -4.04
CA GLN A 53 15.35 14.07 -3.68
C GLN A 53 16.03 14.54 -2.38
N GLY A 54 16.83 13.66 -1.72
CA GLY A 54 17.53 14.00 -0.49
C GLY A 54 16.63 14.24 0.72
N ARG A 55 15.43 13.62 0.76
CA ARG A 55 14.45 13.84 1.85
C ARG A 55 14.80 13.10 3.15
N PHE A 56 15.86 12.29 3.16
CA PHE A 56 16.35 11.55 4.32
C PHE A 56 17.74 12.05 4.75
N ASP A 57 17.81 13.13 5.50
CA ASP A 57 19.04 13.85 5.84
C ASP A 57 20.14 13.01 6.50
N SER A 58 19.76 11.93 7.22
CA SER A 58 20.69 11.08 7.97
C SER A 58 21.23 9.90 7.17
N LEU A 59 20.82 9.74 5.90
CA LEU A 59 21.10 8.58 5.06
C LEU A 59 21.56 8.99 3.66
N GLU A 60 22.69 8.47 3.23
CA GLU A 60 23.19 8.60 1.87
C GLU A 60 22.81 7.35 1.06
N LEU A 61 21.99 7.51 0.03
CA LEU A 61 21.69 6.41 -0.90
C LEU A 61 22.92 6.13 -1.75
N LEU A 62 23.58 4.99 -1.49
CA LEU A 62 24.79 4.57 -2.17
C LEU A 62 24.51 3.86 -3.49
N ASP A 63 23.51 2.95 -3.52
CA ASP A 63 23.17 2.17 -4.72
C ASP A 63 21.78 1.54 -4.62
N VAL A 64 21.25 1.13 -5.78
CA VAL A 64 20.01 0.35 -5.92
C VAL A 64 20.31 -0.97 -6.62
N LEU A 65 20.23 -2.07 -5.89
CA LEU A 65 20.59 -3.40 -6.38
C LEU A 65 19.37 -4.12 -6.96
N GLU A 66 19.11 -3.89 -8.24
CA GLU A 66 18.11 -4.59 -9.04
C GLU A 66 18.75 -5.53 -10.04
N TYR A 67 17.98 -6.47 -10.60
CA TYR A 67 18.41 -7.26 -11.75
C TYR A 67 17.40 -7.16 -12.90
N PRO A 68 17.85 -7.19 -14.14
CA PRO A 68 16.97 -7.10 -15.29
C PRO A 68 16.08 -8.34 -15.39
N GLU A 69 14.94 -8.17 -16.02
CA GLU A 69 14.02 -9.27 -16.28
C GLU A 69 14.70 -10.41 -17.02
N GLN A 70 14.45 -11.65 -16.58
CA GLN A 70 14.98 -12.85 -17.21
C GLN A 70 13.91 -13.49 -18.10
N THR A 71 14.26 -13.80 -19.34
CA THR A 71 13.34 -14.37 -20.33
C THR A 71 13.06 -15.85 -20.11
N SER A 72 14.05 -16.63 -19.61
CA SER A 72 13.89 -18.07 -19.40
C SER A 72 13.54 -18.42 -17.94
N ALA A 73 12.70 -19.44 -17.73
CA ALA A 73 12.33 -19.94 -16.42
C ALA A 73 13.55 -20.37 -15.57
N PHE A 74 14.52 -21.06 -16.19
CA PHE A 74 15.77 -21.45 -15.52
C PHE A 74 16.62 -20.23 -15.17
N GLY A 75 16.68 -19.23 -16.06
CA GLY A 75 17.35 -17.95 -15.81
C GLY A 75 16.75 -17.23 -14.60
N LYS A 76 15.42 -17.16 -14.53
CA LYS A 76 14.69 -16.55 -13.38
C LYS A 76 15.05 -17.23 -12.08
N VAL A 77 14.98 -18.56 -12.00
CA VAL A 77 15.30 -19.32 -10.77
C VAL A 77 16.78 -19.18 -10.38
N ARG A 78 17.71 -19.31 -11.34
CA ARG A 78 19.15 -19.16 -11.07
C ARG A 78 19.50 -17.74 -10.58
N HIS A 79 18.90 -16.69 -11.19
CA HIS A 79 19.11 -15.30 -10.78
C HIS A 79 18.57 -15.09 -9.36
N ARG A 80 17.29 -15.40 -9.16
CA ARG A 80 16.60 -15.21 -7.88
C ARG A 80 17.29 -15.93 -6.73
N TRP A 81 17.69 -17.19 -6.91
CA TRP A 81 18.18 -18.01 -5.79
C TRP A 81 19.69 -18.05 -5.60
N SER A 82 20.47 -17.57 -6.57
CA SER A 82 21.91 -17.66 -6.51
C SER A 82 22.64 -16.37 -6.88
N LYS A 83 22.40 -15.81 -8.09
CA LYS A 83 23.20 -14.69 -8.56
C LYS A 83 22.91 -13.42 -7.75
N GLN A 84 21.64 -13.05 -7.60
CA GLN A 84 21.26 -11.81 -6.91
C GLN A 84 21.59 -11.86 -5.40
N PRO A 85 21.27 -12.91 -4.63
CA PRO A 85 21.68 -12.99 -3.23
C PRO A 85 23.20 -12.87 -3.04
N LYS A 86 24.00 -13.53 -3.90
CA LYS A 86 25.46 -13.42 -3.85
C LYS A 86 25.93 -12.01 -4.18
N ARG A 87 25.33 -11.35 -5.18
CA ARG A 87 25.66 -9.97 -5.56
C ARG A 87 25.37 -9.02 -4.38
N VAL A 88 24.17 -9.11 -3.80
CA VAL A 88 23.78 -8.29 -2.63
C VAL A 88 24.74 -8.53 -1.46
N GLN A 89 25.03 -9.80 -1.14
CA GLN A 89 25.96 -10.13 -0.05
C GLN A 89 27.37 -9.58 -0.30
N ALA A 90 27.93 -9.77 -1.50
CA ALA A 90 29.25 -9.28 -1.86
C ALA A 90 29.30 -7.74 -1.83
N TYR A 91 28.24 -7.07 -2.34
CA TYR A 91 28.16 -5.62 -2.30
C TYR A 91 28.16 -5.09 -0.85
N CYS A 92 27.34 -5.68 0.02
CA CYS A 92 27.31 -5.31 1.43
C CYS A 92 28.68 -5.50 2.11
N GLN A 93 29.36 -6.64 1.85
CA GLN A 93 30.67 -6.90 2.44
C GLN A 93 31.76 -5.92 2.01
N ASN A 94 31.68 -5.40 0.78
CA ASN A 94 32.70 -4.51 0.21
C ASN A 94 32.42 -3.02 0.47
N HIS A 95 31.14 -2.63 0.68
CA HIS A 95 30.75 -1.22 0.67
C HIS A 95 30.03 -0.75 1.94
N LEU A 96 29.47 -1.66 2.75
CA LEU A 96 28.68 -1.31 3.93
C LEU A 96 29.34 -1.79 5.23
N GLY A 97 29.26 -0.95 6.26
CA GLY A 97 29.64 -1.29 7.63
C GLY A 97 28.44 -1.72 8.49
N PRO A 98 28.71 -2.11 9.76
CA PRO A 98 27.65 -2.61 10.68
C PRO A 98 26.58 -1.56 11.03
N THR A 99 26.88 -0.27 10.86
CA THR A 99 25.95 0.84 11.13
C THR A 99 25.15 1.24 9.90
N ASP A 100 25.59 0.86 8.70
CA ASP A 100 24.91 1.15 7.44
C ASP A 100 23.65 0.29 7.28
N VAL A 101 22.81 0.61 6.31
CA VAL A 101 21.52 -0.02 6.11
C VAL A 101 21.43 -0.71 4.75
N LEU A 102 20.99 -1.97 4.76
CA LEU A 102 20.45 -2.66 3.60
C LEU A 102 18.92 -2.68 3.74
N HIS A 103 18.20 -2.00 2.87
CA HIS A 103 16.75 -1.99 2.85
C HIS A 103 16.22 -2.82 1.67
N ILE A 104 15.54 -3.92 1.96
CA ILE A 104 14.85 -4.75 0.99
C ILE A 104 13.41 -4.27 0.91
N THR A 105 13.02 -3.75 -0.26
CA THR A 105 11.84 -2.91 -0.42
C THR A 105 10.52 -3.65 -0.61
N ASP A 106 10.55 -5.00 -0.56
CA ASP A 106 9.34 -5.82 -0.51
C ASP A 106 9.61 -7.22 0.09
N GLN A 107 8.61 -7.82 0.71
CA GLN A 107 8.70 -9.13 1.36
C GLN A 107 8.99 -10.28 0.37
N GLU A 108 8.57 -10.16 -0.89
CA GLU A 108 8.84 -11.15 -1.93
C GLU A 108 10.34 -11.22 -2.29
N GLN A 109 11.14 -10.28 -1.82
CA GLN A 109 12.58 -10.23 -1.97
C GLN A 109 13.36 -10.55 -0.68
N ALA A 110 12.69 -10.95 0.39
CA ALA A 110 13.33 -11.27 1.68
C ALA A 110 14.42 -12.36 1.58
N HIS A 111 14.43 -13.18 0.52
CA HIS A 111 15.52 -14.13 0.24
C HIS A 111 16.88 -13.43 0.00
N LEU A 112 16.91 -12.13 -0.21
CA LEU A 112 18.13 -11.32 -0.36
C LEU A 112 18.78 -10.98 0.99
N VAL A 113 18.07 -11.13 2.12
CA VAL A 113 18.60 -10.86 3.45
C VAL A 113 19.83 -11.77 3.71
N PRO A 114 21.03 -11.17 3.91
CA PRO A 114 22.23 -11.97 4.15
C PRO A 114 22.17 -12.69 5.50
N PRO A 115 22.94 -13.76 5.67
CA PRO A 115 23.08 -14.41 6.98
C PRO A 115 23.52 -13.42 8.06
N ARG A 116 23.04 -13.61 9.30
CA ARG A 116 23.47 -12.79 10.44
C ARG A 116 24.98 -12.95 10.66
N SER A 117 25.68 -11.83 10.78
CA SER A 117 27.09 -11.78 11.15
C SER A 117 27.40 -10.42 11.79
N PRO A 118 28.44 -10.29 12.62
CA PRO A 118 28.81 -9.04 13.27
C PRO A 118 29.23 -7.92 12.30
N ARG A 119 29.60 -8.28 11.07
CA ARG A 119 30.10 -7.35 10.05
C ARG A 119 29.04 -6.99 8.99
N ARG A 120 27.83 -7.58 9.03
CA ARG A 120 26.80 -7.23 8.06
C ARG A 120 26.18 -5.86 8.42
N PRO A 121 25.67 -5.11 7.43
CA PRO A 121 24.87 -3.91 7.71
C PRO A 121 23.59 -4.30 8.46
N LYS A 122 22.93 -3.34 9.07
CA LYS A 122 21.56 -3.47 9.56
C LYS A 122 20.62 -3.75 8.38
N VAL A 123 19.68 -4.66 8.56
CA VAL A 123 18.79 -5.09 7.47
C VAL A 123 17.34 -4.78 7.81
N MET A 124 16.73 -3.96 6.97
CA MET A 124 15.30 -3.63 6.99
C MET A 124 14.59 -4.33 5.83
N VAL A 125 13.38 -4.80 6.06
CA VAL A 125 12.51 -5.34 5.00
C VAL A 125 11.15 -4.66 5.07
N THR A 126 10.68 -4.06 3.96
CA THR A 126 9.29 -3.62 3.85
C THR A 126 8.39 -4.81 3.61
N VAL A 127 7.27 -4.85 4.34
CA VAL A 127 6.26 -5.91 4.27
C VAL A 127 4.90 -5.29 3.98
N HIS A 128 4.43 -5.49 2.75
CA HIS A 128 3.13 -4.99 2.30
C HIS A 128 1.98 -5.91 2.71
N ASP A 129 2.20 -7.21 2.64
CA ASP A 129 1.33 -8.27 3.17
C ASP A 129 2.13 -9.57 3.34
N LEU A 130 1.49 -10.57 3.95
CA LEU A 130 2.08 -11.91 4.09
C LEU A 130 1.16 -13.00 3.52
N PHE A 131 0.23 -12.66 2.64
CA PHE A 131 -0.79 -13.59 2.14
C PHE A 131 -0.21 -14.80 1.43
N HIS A 132 0.86 -14.62 0.64
CA HIS A 132 1.53 -15.73 -0.03
C HIS A 132 2.28 -16.65 0.93
N LEU A 133 2.79 -16.11 2.03
CA LEU A 133 3.50 -16.87 3.05
C LEU A 133 2.57 -17.59 4.01
N PHE A 134 1.42 -16.99 4.30
CA PHE A 134 0.42 -17.45 5.26
C PHE A 134 -0.98 -17.32 4.64
N PRO A 135 -1.32 -18.20 3.66
CA PRO A 135 -2.63 -18.16 3.01
C PRO A 135 -3.74 -18.56 3.98
N PHE A 136 -4.92 -17.96 3.81
CA PHE A 136 -6.10 -18.25 4.62
C PHE A 136 -7.39 -18.17 3.81
N GLU A 137 -8.48 -18.66 4.36
CA GLU A 137 -9.82 -18.49 3.82
C GLU A 137 -10.54 -17.41 4.60
N GLN A 138 -10.93 -16.35 3.90
CA GLN A 138 -11.79 -15.31 4.47
C GLN A 138 -13.24 -15.69 4.24
N ARG A 139 -13.97 -15.88 5.33
CA ARG A 139 -15.41 -16.13 5.31
C ARG A 139 -16.14 -14.80 5.45
N VAL A 140 -17.02 -14.51 4.49
CA VAL A 140 -17.86 -13.31 4.49
C VAL A 140 -19.32 -13.77 4.57
N VAL A 141 -19.96 -13.50 5.67
CA VAL A 141 -21.41 -13.75 5.83
C VAL A 141 -22.14 -12.75 4.94
N LEU A 142 -22.98 -13.26 4.05
CA LEU A 142 -23.80 -12.46 3.15
C LEU A 142 -25.17 -12.23 3.79
N THR A 143 -25.56 -10.95 3.88
CA THR A 143 -26.85 -10.54 4.43
C THR A 143 -27.51 -9.48 3.55
N ASP A 144 -28.83 -9.36 3.68
CA ASP A 144 -29.60 -8.23 3.20
C ASP A 144 -30.38 -7.64 4.39
N GLY A 145 -29.71 -6.80 5.16
CA GLY A 145 -30.15 -6.38 6.47
C GLY A 145 -30.20 -7.58 7.42
N ASP A 146 -31.39 -7.86 8.01
CA ASP A 146 -31.61 -8.96 8.93
C ASP A 146 -31.72 -10.33 8.23
N ASN A 147 -31.81 -10.36 6.89
CA ASN A 147 -31.99 -11.60 6.13
C ASN A 147 -30.63 -12.23 5.81
N ALA A 148 -30.42 -13.47 6.27
CA ALA A 148 -29.25 -14.25 5.90
C ALA A 148 -29.36 -14.72 4.43
N MET A 149 -28.33 -14.45 3.61
CA MET A 149 -28.27 -14.86 2.21
C MET A 149 -27.23 -15.98 1.98
N GLY A 150 -26.48 -16.35 3.00
CA GLY A 150 -25.46 -17.40 2.91
C GLY A 150 -24.06 -16.91 3.28
N GLU A 151 -23.05 -17.55 2.72
CA GLU A 151 -21.65 -17.27 3.00
C GLU A 151 -20.82 -17.30 1.71
N SER A 152 -19.92 -16.36 1.56
CA SER A 152 -18.89 -16.36 0.51
C SER A 152 -17.54 -16.72 1.14
N VAL A 153 -16.84 -17.70 0.56
CA VAL A 153 -15.50 -18.10 1.00
C VAL A 153 -14.48 -17.62 -0.01
N VAL A 154 -13.67 -16.66 0.38
CA VAL A 154 -12.62 -16.08 -0.46
C VAL A 154 -11.27 -16.65 -0.06
N LYS A 155 -10.57 -17.28 -1.00
CA LYS A 155 -9.22 -17.79 -0.77
C LYS A 155 -8.20 -16.67 -0.95
N VAL A 156 -7.48 -16.35 0.11
CA VAL A 156 -6.46 -15.30 0.13
C VAL A 156 -5.08 -15.93 0.15
N GLY A 157 -4.22 -15.53 -0.80
CA GLY A 157 -2.88 -16.05 -0.93
C GLY A 157 -2.78 -17.38 -1.70
N GLU A 158 -1.62 -18.02 -1.65
CA GLU A 158 -1.31 -19.20 -2.48
C GLU A 158 -1.47 -20.51 -1.71
N HIS A 159 -2.66 -21.12 -1.78
CA HIS A 159 -3.01 -22.33 -1.01
C HIS A 159 -2.30 -23.61 -1.47
N ARG A 160 -1.93 -23.73 -2.74
CA ARG A 160 -1.32 -24.94 -3.32
C ARG A 160 -0.06 -24.61 -4.11
N PRO A 161 1.00 -24.08 -3.47
CA PRO A 161 2.23 -23.75 -4.16
C PRO A 161 2.93 -25.02 -4.67
N GLY A 162 3.42 -24.96 -5.92
CA GLY A 162 4.25 -26.01 -6.49
C GLY A 162 5.58 -26.18 -5.74
N ARG A 163 6.32 -27.26 -6.02
CA ARG A 163 7.57 -27.59 -5.29
C ARG A 163 8.61 -26.46 -5.32
N VAL A 164 8.76 -25.80 -6.47
CA VAL A 164 9.68 -24.65 -6.63
C VAL A 164 9.23 -23.48 -5.78
N ARG A 165 7.94 -23.13 -5.86
CA ARG A 165 7.38 -22.02 -5.06
C ARG A 165 7.45 -22.29 -3.56
N ARG A 166 7.16 -23.52 -3.10
CA ARG A 166 7.33 -23.90 -1.67
C ARG A 166 8.75 -23.65 -1.17
N ARG A 167 9.75 -24.00 -2.00
CA ARG A 167 11.15 -23.74 -1.67
C ARG A 167 11.46 -22.24 -1.64
N ASP A 168 10.86 -21.47 -2.55
CA ASP A 168 10.98 -20.02 -2.56
C ASP A 168 10.37 -19.40 -1.30
N LEU A 169 9.12 -19.72 -0.97
CA LEU A 169 8.44 -19.26 0.25
C LEU A 169 9.24 -19.60 1.53
N SER A 170 9.86 -20.79 1.59
CA SER A 170 10.75 -21.14 2.70
C SER A 170 11.99 -20.23 2.80
N LYS A 171 12.53 -19.77 1.67
CA LYS A 171 13.64 -18.80 1.65
C LYS A 171 13.18 -17.41 2.08
N LEU A 172 11.96 -16.99 1.68
CA LEU A 172 11.39 -15.72 2.12
C LEU A 172 11.17 -15.70 3.64
N LYS A 173 10.52 -16.73 4.20
CA LYS A 173 10.35 -16.88 5.67
C LYS A 173 11.67 -16.79 6.40
N ARG A 174 12.69 -17.52 5.94
CA ARG A 174 14.04 -17.48 6.52
C ARG A 174 14.68 -16.10 6.40
N GLY A 175 14.45 -15.40 5.30
CA GLY A 175 14.94 -14.03 5.11
C GLY A 175 14.30 -13.06 6.11
N LEU A 176 12.97 -13.07 6.22
CA LEU A 176 12.24 -12.26 7.19
C LEU A 176 12.71 -12.52 8.63
N SER A 177 12.89 -13.80 9.03
CA SER A 177 13.41 -14.16 10.36
C SER A 177 14.85 -13.67 10.64
N ARG A 178 15.59 -13.23 9.64
CA ARG A 178 16.96 -12.71 9.75
C ARG A 178 17.06 -11.20 9.69
N ALA A 179 16.00 -10.52 9.31
CA ALA A 179 15.95 -9.06 9.31
C ALA A 179 16.22 -8.53 10.73
N ASP A 180 16.63 -7.26 10.80
CA ASP A 180 16.76 -6.54 12.06
C ASP A 180 15.48 -5.73 12.34
N LEU A 181 14.76 -5.33 11.28
CA LEU A 181 13.50 -4.61 11.37
C LEU A 181 12.58 -4.98 10.19
N LEU A 182 11.29 -5.21 10.47
CA LEU A 182 10.22 -5.30 9.48
C LEU A 182 9.42 -4.00 9.49
N VAL A 183 9.28 -3.36 8.34
CA VAL A 183 8.46 -2.15 8.17
C VAL A 183 7.19 -2.53 7.45
N CYS A 184 6.06 -2.36 8.12
CA CYS A 184 4.75 -2.79 7.65
C CYS A 184 3.88 -1.59 7.27
N ASP A 185 3.14 -1.68 6.18
CA ASP A 185 2.30 -0.58 5.69
C ASP A 185 1.09 -0.32 6.60
N SER A 186 0.66 -1.33 7.37
CA SER A 186 -0.49 -1.26 8.26
C SER A 186 -0.21 -1.89 9.63
N VAL A 187 -0.99 -1.50 10.62
CA VAL A 187 -1.00 -2.15 11.94
C VAL A 187 -1.39 -3.62 11.79
N PHE A 188 -2.37 -3.92 10.93
CA PHE A 188 -2.77 -5.29 10.64
C PHE A 188 -1.57 -6.14 10.16
N THR A 189 -0.84 -5.68 9.15
CA THR A 189 0.34 -6.40 8.63
C THR A 189 1.43 -6.52 9.70
N ARG A 190 1.64 -5.47 10.52
CA ARG A 190 2.59 -5.52 11.65
C ARG A 190 2.22 -6.59 12.67
N GLU A 191 0.96 -6.71 13.06
CA GLU A 191 0.53 -7.74 14.03
C GLU A 191 0.69 -9.14 13.47
N VAL A 192 0.46 -9.34 12.17
CA VAL A 192 0.78 -10.61 11.51
C VAL A 192 2.30 -10.88 11.55
N CYS A 193 3.13 -9.87 11.26
CA CYS A 193 4.59 -10.00 11.36
C CYS A 193 5.05 -10.36 12.77
N ARG A 194 4.53 -9.70 13.81
CA ARG A 194 4.85 -9.99 15.21
C ARG A 194 4.49 -11.41 15.63
N ARG A 195 3.36 -11.91 15.17
CA ARG A 195 2.92 -13.28 15.43
C ARG A 195 3.81 -14.32 14.74
N GLU A 196 4.14 -14.10 13.47
CA GLU A 196 4.86 -15.07 12.63
C GLU A 196 6.38 -15.00 12.78
N PHE A 197 6.90 -13.82 13.19
CA PHE A 197 8.35 -13.56 13.37
C PHE A 197 8.62 -12.87 14.72
N PRO A 198 8.32 -13.50 15.87
CA PRO A 198 8.35 -12.87 17.20
C PRO A 198 9.74 -12.36 17.62
N ASP A 199 10.80 -12.91 17.04
CA ASP A 199 12.20 -12.52 17.32
C ASP A 199 12.67 -11.33 16.45
N VAL A 200 11.81 -10.77 15.62
CA VAL A 200 12.14 -9.64 14.74
C VAL A 200 11.25 -8.46 15.08
N GLU A 201 11.85 -7.30 15.34
CA GLU A 201 11.10 -6.08 15.58
C GLU A 201 10.27 -5.70 14.35
N ALA A 202 9.01 -5.30 14.55
CA ALA A 202 8.13 -4.84 13.50
C ALA A 202 7.47 -3.51 13.87
N VAL A 203 7.52 -2.54 12.94
CA VAL A 203 6.94 -1.21 13.07
C VAL A 203 5.97 -0.93 11.94
N THR A 204 5.05 0.00 12.16
CA THR A 204 4.12 0.45 11.10
C THR A 204 4.62 1.76 10.51
N VAL A 205 4.73 1.79 9.19
CA VAL A 205 4.98 3.00 8.40
C VAL A 205 4.01 2.98 7.22
N PRO A 206 2.86 3.65 7.34
CA PRO A 206 1.89 3.73 6.25
C PRO A 206 2.52 4.28 4.98
N LEU A 207 2.16 3.74 3.84
CA LEU A 207 2.68 4.21 2.56
C LEU A 207 2.22 5.64 2.29
N GLY A 208 3.12 6.43 1.71
CA GLY A 208 2.88 7.83 1.40
C GLY A 208 2.29 8.05 0.00
N LEU A 209 1.47 9.08 -0.10
CA LEU A 209 0.88 9.57 -1.34
C LEU A 209 1.24 11.04 -1.53
N ASP A 210 1.57 11.44 -2.76
CA ASP A 210 1.63 12.84 -3.15
C ASP A 210 0.20 13.36 -3.32
N CYS A 211 -0.43 13.74 -2.20
CA CYS A 211 -1.83 14.13 -2.18
C CYS A 211 -2.13 15.33 -3.08
N GLU A 212 -1.19 16.26 -3.21
CA GLU A 212 -1.36 17.46 -4.05
C GLU A 212 -1.53 17.10 -5.53
N ALA A 213 -0.91 16.03 -6.00
CA ALA A 213 -1.06 15.56 -7.37
C ALA A 213 -2.48 15.09 -7.70
N TYR A 214 -3.28 14.75 -6.67
CA TYR A 214 -4.66 14.26 -6.83
C TYR A 214 -5.71 15.36 -6.74
N VAL A 215 -5.35 16.56 -6.27
CA VAL A 215 -6.29 17.68 -6.09
C VAL A 215 -6.87 18.10 -7.44
N PRO A 216 -8.21 18.10 -7.63
CA PRO A 216 -8.82 18.59 -8.86
C PRO A 216 -8.53 20.08 -9.09
N SER A 217 -8.35 20.48 -10.35
CA SER A 217 -8.04 21.87 -10.73
C SER A 217 -9.23 22.86 -10.58
N GLY A 218 -10.29 22.49 -9.87
CA GLY A 218 -11.45 23.32 -9.60
C GLY A 218 -12.76 22.54 -9.55
N VAL A 219 -13.87 23.24 -9.60
CA VAL A 219 -15.21 22.64 -9.68
C VAL A 219 -15.40 22.02 -11.06
N GLY A 220 -15.58 20.70 -11.09
CA GLY A 220 -15.79 19.94 -12.33
C GLY A 220 -17.20 20.09 -12.88
N GLN A 221 -17.36 19.80 -14.16
CA GLN A 221 -18.67 19.62 -14.74
C GLN A 221 -19.31 18.34 -14.20
N LYS A 222 -20.59 18.39 -13.83
CA LYS A 222 -21.33 17.19 -13.45
C LYS A 222 -21.37 16.20 -14.61
N ASN A 223 -21.02 14.93 -14.34
CA ASN A 223 -21.14 13.87 -15.33
C ASN A 223 -22.63 13.67 -15.73
N PRO A 224 -22.91 13.28 -16.98
CA PRO A 224 -24.28 12.99 -17.42
C PRO A 224 -24.89 11.77 -16.71
N THR A 225 -24.05 10.84 -16.23
CA THR A 225 -24.44 9.66 -15.47
C THR A 225 -23.70 9.63 -14.13
N PHE A 226 -24.29 8.98 -13.12
CA PHE A 226 -23.62 8.72 -11.86
C PHE A 226 -22.46 7.74 -12.08
N THR A 227 -21.25 8.21 -11.86
CA THR A 227 -20.02 7.50 -12.23
C THR A 227 -19.47 6.72 -11.05
N MET A 228 -19.56 5.40 -11.12
CA MET A 228 -18.98 4.48 -10.15
C MET A 228 -17.64 3.97 -10.64
N LEU A 229 -16.69 3.80 -9.73
CA LEU A 229 -15.35 3.31 -10.02
C LEU A 229 -15.07 2.03 -9.23
N PHE A 230 -14.52 1.01 -9.89
CA PHE A 230 -13.93 -0.15 -9.27
C PHE A 230 -12.49 -0.31 -9.76
N ILE A 231 -11.54 -0.48 -8.82
CA ILE A 231 -10.12 -0.69 -9.15
C ILE A 231 -9.65 -1.99 -8.49
N GLY A 232 -9.23 -2.95 -9.31
CA GLY A 232 -8.77 -4.22 -8.77
C GLY A 232 -8.13 -5.13 -9.80
N SER A 233 -7.32 -6.08 -9.32
CA SER A 233 -6.78 -7.19 -10.11
C SER A 233 -7.80 -8.33 -10.21
N SER A 234 -7.46 -9.36 -11.01
CA SER A 234 -8.25 -10.61 -11.12
C SER A 234 -8.24 -11.49 -9.85
N ASP A 235 -7.63 -11.03 -8.78
CA ASP A 235 -7.64 -11.70 -7.48
C ASP A 235 -9.06 -11.69 -6.88
N SER A 236 -9.58 -12.86 -6.53
CA SER A 236 -10.94 -13.04 -5.98
C SER A 236 -11.19 -12.22 -4.71
N ARG A 237 -10.13 -11.86 -3.95
CA ARG A 237 -10.26 -11.02 -2.76
C ARG A 237 -10.76 -9.61 -3.06
N LYS A 238 -10.66 -9.13 -4.31
CA LYS A 238 -11.17 -7.82 -4.75
C LYS A 238 -12.69 -7.81 -4.94
N ARG A 239 -13.32 -8.98 -5.09
CA ARG A 239 -14.77 -9.18 -5.08
C ARG A 239 -15.54 -8.35 -6.11
N LEU A 240 -15.07 -8.38 -7.37
CA LEU A 240 -15.82 -7.77 -8.47
C LEU A 240 -17.24 -8.38 -8.61
N ASP A 241 -17.39 -9.69 -8.34
CA ASP A 241 -18.66 -10.40 -8.28
C ASP A 241 -19.63 -9.77 -7.27
N PHE A 242 -19.16 -9.36 -6.11
CA PHE A 242 -19.99 -8.66 -5.12
C PHE A 242 -20.52 -7.33 -5.67
N VAL A 243 -19.69 -6.56 -6.41
CA VAL A 243 -20.14 -5.30 -7.02
C VAL A 243 -21.28 -5.54 -7.99
N PHE A 244 -21.15 -6.53 -8.89
CA PHE A 244 -22.23 -6.83 -9.83
C PHE A 244 -23.49 -7.34 -9.15
N ASN A 245 -23.37 -8.22 -8.15
CA ASN A 245 -24.52 -8.69 -7.36
C ASN A 245 -25.19 -7.53 -6.60
N LEU A 246 -24.42 -6.59 -6.06
CA LEU A 246 -24.95 -5.38 -5.44
C LEU A 246 -25.77 -4.55 -6.44
N LEU A 247 -25.20 -4.29 -7.60
CA LEU A 247 -25.83 -3.50 -8.64
C LEU A 247 -27.09 -4.17 -9.21
N GLN A 248 -27.12 -5.50 -9.35
CA GLN A 248 -28.33 -6.26 -9.73
C GLN A 248 -29.49 -6.06 -8.74
N THR A 249 -29.19 -5.86 -7.46
CA THR A 249 -30.20 -5.64 -6.41
C THR A 249 -30.52 -4.17 -6.17
N THR A 250 -29.80 -3.24 -6.84
CA THR A 250 -30.05 -1.79 -6.78
C THR A 250 -31.26 -1.43 -7.67
N GLU A 251 -31.96 -0.35 -7.35
CA GLU A 251 -33.13 0.13 -8.10
C GLU A 251 -32.79 0.36 -9.60
N GLU A 252 -33.70 -0.04 -10.48
CA GLU A 252 -33.53 0.10 -11.94
C GLU A 252 -33.26 1.55 -12.35
N GLY A 253 -33.98 2.52 -11.79
CA GLY A 253 -33.79 3.93 -12.08
C GLY A 253 -32.41 4.47 -11.71
N ILE A 254 -31.74 3.90 -10.70
CA ILE A 254 -30.34 4.18 -10.37
C ILE A 254 -29.44 3.56 -11.43
N ARG A 255 -29.62 2.28 -11.76
CA ARG A 255 -28.78 1.56 -12.73
C ARG A 255 -28.78 2.24 -14.11
N GLN A 256 -29.95 2.56 -14.63
CA GLN A 256 -30.10 3.19 -15.97
C GLN A 256 -29.47 4.57 -16.07
N ARG A 257 -29.22 5.24 -14.95
CA ARG A 257 -28.58 6.58 -14.89
C ARG A 257 -27.17 6.54 -14.36
N SER A 258 -26.56 5.35 -14.33
CA SER A 258 -25.23 5.14 -13.79
C SER A 258 -24.29 4.49 -14.81
N THR A 259 -22.99 4.74 -14.66
CA THR A 259 -21.92 4.09 -15.41
C THR A 259 -20.92 3.48 -14.43
N LEU A 260 -20.57 2.19 -14.61
CA LEU A 260 -19.52 1.54 -13.83
C LEU A 260 -18.24 1.48 -14.65
N HIS A 261 -17.17 2.10 -14.14
CA HIS A 261 -15.81 1.94 -14.67
C HIS A 261 -15.10 0.84 -13.89
N VAL A 262 -14.64 -0.20 -14.58
CA VAL A 262 -13.84 -1.30 -14.02
C VAL A 262 -12.41 -1.16 -14.52
N VAL A 263 -11.47 -0.89 -13.61
CA VAL A 263 -10.05 -0.70 -13.95
C VAL A 263 -9.23 -1.89 -13.42
N GLY A 264 -8.45 -2.50 -14.31
CA GLY A 264 -7.54 -3.60 -13.98
C GLY A 264 -7.63 -4.79 -14.93
N ASP A 265 -6.93 -5.88 -14.60
CA ASP A 265 -6.77 -7.06 -15.46
C ASP A 265 -7.97 -8.03 -15.44
N GLN A 266 -9.13 -7.58 -14.94
CA GLN A 266 -10.37 -8.38 -14.82
C GLN A 266 -11.28 -8.32 -16.06
N SER A 267 -10.78 -7.87 -17.21
CA SER A 267 -11.60 -7.59 -18.39
C SER A 267 -12.54 -8.73 -18.79
N GLN A 268 -12.08 -9.97 -18.77
CA GLN A 268 -12.92 -11.13 -19.15
C GLN A 268 -14.08 -11.34 -18.16
N SER A 269 -13.79 -11.30 -16.86
CA SER A 269 -14.80 -11.43 -15.80
C SER A 269 -15.77 -10.26 -15.83
N ALA A 270 -15.28 -9.04 -15.98
CA ALA A 270 -16.12 -7.84 -16.05
C ALA A 270 -17.06 -7.87 -17.26
N HIS A 271 -16.58 -8.22 -18.46
CA HIS A 271 -17.43 -8.36 -19.64
C HIS A 271 -18.44 -9.49 -19.54
N ALA A 272 -18.09 -10.60 -18.85
CA ALA A 272 -19.04 -11.68 -18.61
C ALA A 272 -20.19 -11.24 -17.68
N LEU A 273 -19.85 -10.60 -16.55
CA LEU A 273 -20.82 -10.11 -15.57
C LEU A 273 -21.68 -8.94 -16.11
N ALA A 274 -21.12 -8.10 -16.97
CA ALA A 274 -21.82 -6.97 -17.58
C ALA A 274 -22.96 -7.39 -18.51
N LYS A 275 -22.97 -8.62 -19.02
CA LYS A 275 -24.07 -9.12 -19.90
C LYS A 275 -25.38 -9.28 -19.17
N ASP A 276 -25.34 -9.49 -17.87
CA ASP A 276 -26.50 -9.83 -17.06
C ASP A 276 -27.05 -8.61 -16.29
N ILE A 277 -26.52 -7.40 -16.58
CA ILE A 277 -26.95 -6.17 -15.93
C ILE A 277 -27.37 -5.12 -16.96
N ASP A 278 -28.52 -4.52 -16.76
CA ASP A 278 -29.03 -3.40 -17.58
C ASP A 278 -28.43 -2.08 -17.09
N MET A 279 -27.15 -1.85 -17.49
CA MET A 279 -26.37 -0.70 -17.06
C MET A 279 -25.13 -0.56 -17.95
N GLU A 280 -24.64 0.67 -18.14
CA GLU A 280 -23.40 0.91 -18.85
C GLU A 280 -22.18 0.48 -17.99
N VAL A 281 -21.32 -0.41 -18.55
CA VAL A 281 -20.08 -0.86 -17.93
C VAL A 281 -18.91 -0.62 -18.88
N ILE A 282 -17.96 0.20 -18.44
CA ILE A 282 -16.76 0.53 -19.22
C ILE A 282 -15.55 -0.15 -18.58
N VAL A 283 -14.90 -1.04 -19.32
CA VAL A 283 -13.78 -1.83 -18.82
C VAL A 283 -12.46 -1.25 -19.34
N HIS A 284 -11.57 -0.94 -18.42
CA HIS A 284 -10.22 -0.44 -18.68
C HIS A 284 -9.20 -1.51 -18.26
N PRO A 285 -8.69 -2.34 -19.16
CA PRO A 285 -7.68 -3.35 -18.80
C PRO A 285 -6.43 -2.72 -18.20
N ARG A 286 -6.11 -1.51 -18.65
CA ARG A 286 -5.00 -0.69 -18.14
C ARG A 286 -5.24 0.78 -18.48
N LEU A 287 -4.97 1.64 -17.51
CA LEU A 287 -4.86 3.09 -17.69
C LEU A 287 -3.45 3.53 -17.30
N ASP A 288 -2.98 4.63 -17.87
CA ASP A 288 -1.81 5.32 -17.33
C ASP A 288 -2.20 6.09 -16.05
N ASP A 289 -1.20 6.56 -15.32
CA ASP A 289 -1.42 7.20 -14.02
C ASP A 289 -2.25 8.47 -14.13
N GLU A 290 -2.08 9.26 -15.20
CA GLU A 290 -2.82 10.49 -15.44
C GLU A 290 -4.29 10.21 -15.76
N ALA A 291 -4.57 9.24 -16.62
CA ALA A 291 -5.93 8.86 -16.96
C ALA A 291 -6.66 8.26 -15.75
N LEU A 292 -5.97 7.44 -14.94
CA LEU A 292 -6.54 6.88 -13.72
C LEU A 292 -6.81 7.96 -12.66
N MET A 293 -5.92 8.95 -12.55
CA MET A 293 -6.10 10.09 -11.65
C MET A 293 -7.31 10.92 -12.08
N ARG A 294 -7.44 11.26 -13.37
CA ARG A 294 -8.63 11.95 -13.89
C ARG A 294 -9.91 11.19 -13.61
N LEU A 295 -9.90 9.88 -13.84
CA LEU A 295 -11.08 9.04 -13.58
C LEU A 295 -11.48 9.04 -12.10
N ARG A 296 -10.53 9.11 -11.17
CA ARG A 296 -10.83 9.27 -9.73
C ARG A 296 -11.45 10.64 -9.43
N GLN A 297 -10.95 11.71 -10.05
CA GLN A 297 -11.48 13.06 -9.88
C GLN A 297 -12.91 13.19 -10.46
N GLU A 298 -13.21 12.45 -11.52
CA GLU A 298 -14.52 12.42 -12.18
C GLU A 298 -15.50 11.48 -11.48
N ALA A 299 -15.05 10.38 -10.88
CA ALA A 299 -15.91 9.38 -10.25
C ALA A 299 -16.70 9.95 -9.07
N ASP A 300 -17.98 9.60 -8.96
CA ASP A 300 -18.85 10.03 -7.87
C ASP A 300 -18.71 9.10 -6.65
N VAL A 301 -18.25 7.85 -6.84
CA VAL A 301 -17.94 6.94 -5.75
C VAL A 301 -16.97 5.84 -6.22
N LEU A 302 -16.01 5.49 -5.35
CA LEU A 302 -15.22 4.26 -5.48
C LEU A 302 -15.93 3.12 -4.73
N LEU A 303 -16.11 1.96 -5.39
CA LEU A 303 -16.57 0.71 -4.77
C LEU A 303 -15.36 -0.18 -4.48
N PHE A 304 -15.05 -0.41 -3.21
CA PHE A 304 -13.88 -1.18 -2.79
C PHE A 304 -14.25 -2.28 -1.78
N PRO A 305 -14.98 -3.35 -2.23
CA PRO A 305 -15.53 -4.40 -1.38
C PRO A 305 -14.51 -5.51 -1.06
N SER A 306 -13.22 -5.24 -1.06
CA SER A 306 -12.19 -6.26 -0.83
C SER A 306 -12.46 -7.11 0.41
N ALA A 307 -12.15 -8.41 0.36
CA ALA A 307 -12.25 -9.33 1.49
C ALA A 307 -10.95 -9.41 2.31
N ALA A 308 -9.85 -8.96 1.75
CA ALA A 308 -8.55 -8.89 2.43
C ALA A 308 -7.63 -7.87 1.74
N GLU A 309 -6.93 -7.08 2.53
CA GLU A 309 -5.91 -6.13 2.07
C GLU A 309 -4.75 -6.06 3.08
N GLY A 310 -3.55 -5.83 2.56
CA GLY A 310 -2.40 -5.48 3.40
C GLY A 310 -2.39 -3.99 3.74
N TYR A 311 -2.84 -3.15 2.81
CA TYR A 311 -2.95 -1.69 2.94
C TYR A 311 -4.21 -1.18 2.26
N GLY A 312 -4.14 -0.57 1.10
CA GLY A 312 -5.30 -0.06 0.37
C GLY A 312 -5.03 1.28 -0.30
N TYR A 313 -4.13 1.32 -1.27
CA TYR A 313 -3.87 2.55 -2.04
C TYR A 313 -5.14 3.12 -2.71
N PRO A 314 -5.99 2.33 -3.41
CA PRO A 314 -7.12 2.89 -4.13
C PRO A 314 -8.07 3.74 -3.28
N PRO A 315 -8.45 3.36 -2.05
CA PRO A 315 -9.17 4.23 -1.13
C PRO A 315 -8.49 5.57 -0.85
N ILE A 316 -7.20 5.56 -0.51
CA ILE A 316 -6.48 6.79 -0.15
C ILE A 316 -6.35 7.71 -1.36
N GLU A 317 -6.00 7.15 -2.53
CA GLU A 317 -5.88 7.90 -3.78
C GLU A 317 -7.22 8.52 -4.19
N SER A 318 -8.34 7.81 -3.98
CA SER A 318 -9.67 8.33 -4.27
C SER A 318 -10.07 9.42 -3.28
N MET A 319 -9.80 9.26 -1.97
CA MET A 319 -10.01 10.32 -0.99
C MET A 319 -9.17 11.57 -1.29
N ALA A 320 -7.90 11.41 -1.70
CA ALA A 320 -7.04 12.52 -2.09
C ALA A 320 -7.58 13.28 -3.31
N ALA A 321 -8.29 12.59 -4.22
CA ALA A 321 -9.00 13.17 -5.35
C ALA A 321 -10.39 13.76 -4.99
N GLY A 322 -10.79 13.69 -3.72
CA GLY A 322 -12.11 14.12 -3.26
C GLY A 322 -13.24 13.20 -3.71
N CYS A 323 -12.95 11.96 -4.11
CA CYS A 323 -13.93 10.96 -4.48
C CYS A 323 -14.37 10.15 -3.26
N PRO A 324 -15.66 10.08 -2.93
CA PRO A 324 -16.20 9.21 -1.88
C PRO A 324 -15.84 7.73 -2.09
N VAL A 325 -15.71 7.00 -0.99
CA VAL A 325 -15.29 5.59 -1.01
C VAL A 325 -16.25 4.74 -0.21
N LEU A 326 -16.86 3.75 -0.83
CA LEU A 326 -17.53 2.65 -0.14
C LEU A 326 -16.54 1.50 0.02
N CYS A 327 -16.15 1.23 1.25
CA CYS A 327 -15.07 0.31 1.61
C CYS A 327 -15.56 -0.75 2.61
N SER A 328 -15.10 -2.00 2.46
CA SER A 328 -15.41 -3.07 3.41
C SER A 328 -14.81 -2.81 4.78
N ASP A 329 -15.52 -3.16 5.83
CA ASP A 329 -15.01 -3.24 7.21
C ASP A 329 -13.96 -4.35 7.30
N LEU A 330 -12.71 -3.96 7.24
CA LEU A 330 -11.51 -4.80 7.38
C LEU A 330 -10.48 -4.07 8.25
N PRO A 331 -9.65 -4.79 9.02
CA PRO A 331 -8.64 -4.14 9.86
C PRO A 331 -7.77 -3.12 9.11
N ALA A 332 -7.23 -3.48 7.94
CA ALA A 332 -6.41 -2.58 7.15
C ALA A 332 -7.18 -1.35 6.60
N HIS A 333 -8.48 -1.52 6.28
CA HIS A 333 -9.31 -0.41 5.79
C HIS A 333 -9.70 0.55 6.91
N ASN A 334 -10.00 0.03 8.11
CA ASN A 334 -10.35 0.84 9.27
C ASN A 334 -9.20 1.75 9.72
N GLU A 335 -7.96 1.40 9.37
CA GLU A 335 -6.79 2.25 9.61
C GLU A 335 -6.73 3.45 8.65
N LEU A 336 -7.32 3.33 7.47
CA LEU A 336 -7.21 4.28 6.38
C LEU A 336 -8.42 5.19 6.25
N MET A 337 -9.61 4.64 6.47
CA MET A 337 -10.87 5.34 6.31
C MET A 337 -11.20 6.22 7.52
N PRO A 338 -12.02 7.26 7.37
CA PRO A 338 -12.60 7.94 8.52
C PRO A 338 -13.32 6.96 9.44
N GLU A 339 -13.32 7.23 10.74
CA GLU A 339 -13.95 6.35 11.73
C GLU A 339 -15.43 6.08 11.41
N GLY A 340 -15.80 4.81 11.40
CA GLY A 340 -17.17 4.38 11.10
C GLY A 340 -17.57 4.45 9.62
N ALA A 341 -16.67 4.81 8.70
CA ALA A 341 -16.98 4.92 7.27
C ALA A 341 -16.96 3.58 6.52
N CYS A 342 -16.40 2.52 7.12
CA CYS A 342 -16.38 1.20 6.50
C CYS A 342 -17.72 0.49 6.66
N LEU A 343 -18.11 -0.28 5.62
CA LEU A 343 -19.37 -1.01 5.56
C LEU A 343 -19.17 -2.50 5.86
N PRO A 344 -20.12 -3.18 6.52
CA PRO A 344 -20.06 -4.62 6.71
C PRO A 344 -19.83 -5.33 5.37
N ALA A 345 -18.78 -6.16 5.29
CA ALA A 345 -18.25 -6.67 4.02
C ALA A 345 -19.25 -7.51 3.20
N GLY A 346 -20.33 -8.01 3.80
CA GLY A 346 -21.34 -8.85 3.15
C GLY A 346 -22.77 -8.35 3.24
N ASP A 347 -23.03 -7.17 3.80
CA ASP A 347 -24.38 -6.65 3.95
C ASP A 347 -24.83 -5.83 2.72
N PHE A 348 -25.55 -6.46 1.80
CA PHE A 348 -26.05 -5.82 0.59
C PHE A 348 -26.93 -4.61 0.86
N ARG A 349 -27.72 -4.61 1.95
CA ARG A 349 -28.57 -3.46 2.31
C ARG A 349 -27.70 -2.25 2.67
N ALA A 350 -26.72 -2.43 3.55
CA ALA A 350 -25.85 -1.34 3.95
C ALA A 350 -25.12 -0.71 2.75
N TRP A 351 -24.63 -1.55 1.81
CA TRP A 351 -23.98 -1.07 0.59
C TRP A 351 -24.94 -0.37 -0.37
N ARG A 352 -26.19 -0.90 -0.55
CA ARG A 352 -27.21 -0.25 -1.39
C ARG A 352 -27.64 1.09 -0.81
N ASP A 353 -27.88 1.16 0.50
CA ASP A 353 -28.33 2.38 1.16
C ASP A 353 -27.25 3.47 1.03
N ALA A 354 -25.99 3.12 1.25
CA ALA A 354 -24.86 4.03 1.06
C ALA A 354 -24.73 4.48 -0.42
N LEU A 355 -24.83 3.55 -1.37
CA LEU A 355 -24.77 3.84 -2.81
C LEU A 355 -25.94 4.76 -3.23
N SER A 356 -27.14 4.48 -2.76
CA SER A 356 -28.34 5.30 -3.03
C SER A 356 -28.20 6.70 -2.46
N GLY A 357 -27.57 6.86 -1.29
CA GLY A 357 -27.26 8.18 -0.72
C GLY A 357 -26.32 8.99 -1.60
N HIS A 358 -25.26 8.38 -2.12
CA HIS A 358 -24.35 9.05 -3.07
C HIS A 358 -25.03 9.37 -4.39
N PHE A 359 -25.88 8.47 -4.91
CA PHE A 359 -26.67 8.75 -6.12
C PHE A 359 -27.62 9.94 -5.92
N GLN A 360 -28.34 10.02 -4.79
CA GLN A 360 -29.23 11.14 -4.49
C GLN A 360 -28.46 12.47 -4.39
N ALA A 361 -27.29 12.47 -3.76
CA ALA A 361 -26.43 13.64 -3.69
C ALA A 361 -25.97 14.09 -5.09
N TRP A 362 -25.56 13.13 -5.94
CA TRP A 362 -25.24 13.42 -7.34
C TRP A 362 -26.46 13.92 -8.10
N ASP A 363 -27.64 13.31 -7.97
CA ASP A 363 -28.86 13.67 -8.70
C ASP A 363 -29.28 15.12 -8.45
N THR A 364 -29.20 15.55 -7.20
CA THR A 364 -29.55 16.90 -6.77
C THR A 364 -28.46 17.94 -7.02
N SER A 365 -27.21 17.53 -7.26
CA SER A 365 -26.10 18.45 -7.51
C SER A 365 -26.18 19.09 -8.89
N THR A 366 -25.59 20.27 -9.03
CA THR A 366 -25.46 20.99 -10.33
C THR A 366 -24.04 20.94 -10.88
N ALA A 367 -23.08 20.49 -10.08
CA ALA A 367 -21.67 20.42 -10.44
C ALA A 367 -20.99 19.25 -9.72
N LYS A 368 -19.85 18.79 -10.21
CA LYS A 368 -18.96 17.88 -9.51
C LYS A 368 -18.12 18.68 -8.53
N VAL A 369 -18.27 18.38 -7.24
CA VAL A 369 -17.50 19.01 -6.16
C VAL A 369 -16.69 17.92 -5.45
N ALA A 370 -15.40 18.16 -5.30
CA ALA A 370 -14.52 17.26 -4.51
C ALA A 370 -14.87 17.37 -3.02
N ASP A 371 -14.81 16.24 -2.31
CA ASP A 371 -15.02 16.22 -0.87
C ASP A 371 -13.76 16.69 -0.13
N GLU A 372 -13.78 17.93 0.34
CA GLU A 372 -12.65 18.54 1.06
C GLU A 372 -12.34 17.82 2.40
N GLY A 373 -13.33 17.23 3.04
CA GLY A 373 -13.17 16.48 4.26
C GLY A 373 -12.35 15.20 4.01
N LEU A 374 -12.64 14.48 2.94
CA LEU A 374 -11.88 13.29 2.52
C LEU A 374 -10.47 13.68 2.06
N MET A 375 -10.32 14.77 1.30
CA MET A 375 -9.00 15.27 0.90
C MET A 375 -8.15 15.62 2.13
N GLY A 376 -8.74 16.31 3.11
CA GLY A 376 -8.08 16.61 4.39
C GLY A 376 -7.72 15.35 5.20
N HIS A 377 -8.58 14.32 5.16
CA HIS A 377 -8.28 13.04 5.79
C HIS A 377 -7.11 12.32 5.11
N ALA A 378 -7.03 12.32 3.78
CA ALA A 378 -5.95 11.71 3.00
C ALA A 378 -4.57 12.31 3.33
N GLN A 379 -4.49 13.57 3.76
CA GLN A 379 -3.22 14.22 4.17
C GLN A 379 -2.50 13.50 5.33
N LYS A 380 -3.22 12.69 6.13
CA LYS A 380 -2.60 11.82 7.14
C LYS A 380 -1.66 10.77 6.55
N PHE A 381 -1.80 10.50 5.27
CA PHE A 381 -1.01 9.55 4.47
C PHE A 381 -0.18 10.27 3.42
N SER A 382 0.16 11.53 3.64
CA SER A 382 0.98 12.29 2.70
C SER A 382 2.42 11.76 2.62
N ALA A 383 3.09 12.11 1.54
CA ALA A 383 4.51 11.78 1.33
C ALA A 383 5.40 12.34 2.45
N GLU A 384 5.04 13.49 3.03
CA GLU A 384 5.72 14.12 4.17
C GLU A 384 5.64 13.24 5.42
N VAL A 385 4.45 12.78 5.76
CA VAL A 385 4.21 11.88 6.91
C VAL A 385 4.95 10.56 6.72
N PHE A 386 4.94 10.01 5.51
CA PHE A 386 5.70 8.81 5.17
C PHE A 386 7.20 9.01 5.41
N VAL A 387 7.80 10.09 4.89
CA VAL A 387 9.22 10.39 5.07
C VAL A 387 9.59 10.54 6.54
N GLN A 388 8.76 11.23 7.33
CA GLN A 388 8.97 11.37 8.77
C GLN A 388 8.97 10.00 9.48
N ASN A 389 7.95 9.17 9.24
CA ASN A 389 7.82 7.86 9.85
C ASN A 389 8.95 6.90 9.41
N MET A 390 9.32 6.92 8.12
CA MET A 390 10.42 6.10 7.60
C MET A 390 11.76 6.56 8.18
N THR A 391 11.97 7.86 8.39
CA THR A 391 13.16 8.39 9.06
C THR A 391 13.27 7.85 10.49
N VAL A 392 12.16 7.81 11.23
CA VAL A 392 12.11 7.20 12.58
C VAL A 392 12.49 5.72 12.51
N ALA A 393 11.92 4.98 11.55
CA ALA A 393 12.23 3.57 11.36
C ALA A 393 13.71 3.32 11.01
N TYR A 394 14.30 4.12 10.14
CA TYR A 394 15.74 4.06 9.85
C TYR A 394 16.59 4.35 11.08
N ASN A 395 16.19 5.31 11.90
CA ASN A 395 16.92 5.67 13.12
C ASN A 395 16.80 4.62 14.23
N ALA A 396 15.75 3.81 14.24
CA ALA A 396 15.60 2.69 15.16
C ALA A 396 16.63 1.56 14.91
N LEU A 397 17.18 1.46 13.72
CA LEU A 397 18.24 0.49 13.35
C LEU A 397 19.66 0.92 13.82
N ARG A 398 19.80 1.37 15.03
CA ARG A 398 21.11 1.76 15.59
C ARG A 398 21.93 0.60 16.11
#